data_2bd7ed65257885518e3d3838a146074a
#
_entry.id   2bd7ed65257885518e3d3838a146074a
#
_cell.length_a   1.000
_cell.length_b   1.000
_cell.length_c   1.000
_cell.angle_alpha   90.00
_cell.angle_beta   90.00
_cell.angle_gamma   90.00
#
_symmetry.space_group_name_H-M   'P 1'
#
loop_
_entity.id
_entity.type
_entity.pdbx_description
1 polymer ?
#
loop_
_entity_poly.entity_id
_entity_poly.type
_entity_poly.pdbx_seq_one_letter_code
_entity_poly.pdbx_strand_id
1 'polypeptide(L)'
;MKNPLAAIKDKFENKAKLVSELEKITKDEDLWVSRLNSNKGLAHVSNAKLLKLHATFAAVKDKFGTRAKMIDAIAEIEKRVKDEGYKARLGAYPVPRLWDMYKAVAKRASAAAKAAEPKVKKAPVAKKVTAAAAKPVAKPAPKKKSSKK
;
A
#
# COMPACT_ATOMS: atom_id res chain seq x y z
N MET A 1 -13.14 -11.59 0.11
CA MET A 1 -12.45 -11.41 1.41
C MET A 1 -12.95 -12.45 2.39
N LYS A 2 -12.07 -13.16 3.11
CA LYS A 2 -12.49 -14.11 4.15
C LYS A 2 -13.15 -13.37 5.31
N ASN A 3 -14.18 -13.96 5.90
CA ASN A 3 -14.82 -13.44 7.11
C ASN A 3 -13.75 -13.33 8.23
N PRO A 4 -13.69 -12.20 8.99
CA PRO A 4 -12.72 -12.04 10.08
C PRO A 4 -12.77 -13.15 11.13
N LEU A 5 -13.92 -13.74 11.38
CA LEU A 5 -14.07 -14.88 12.27
C LEU A 5 -13.37 -16.14 11.71
N ALA A 6 -13.56 -16.43 10.43
CA ALA A 6 -12.89 -17.54 9.77
C ALA A 6 -11.36 -17.35 9.77
N ALA A 7 -10.90 -16.13 9.50
CA ALA A 7 -9.47 -15.81 9.52
C ALA A 7 -8.83 -15.99 10.92
N ILE A 8 -9.57 -15.74 11.99
CA ILE A 8 -9.10 -16.04 13.36
C ILE A 8 -9.04 -17.53 13.62
N LYS A 9 -10.08 -18.28 13.24
CA LYS A 9 -10.09 -19.74 13.40
C LYS A 9 -8.94 -20.40 12.64
N ASP A 10 -8.66 -19.92 11.42
CA ASP A 10 -7.59 -20.48 10.58
C ASP A 10 -6.18 -20.22 11.14
N LYS A 11 -5.96 -19.07 11.80
CA LYS A 11 -4.62 -18.64 12.23
C LYS A 11 -4.36 -18.83 13.73
N PHE A 12 -5.37 -18.64 14.56
CA PHE A 12 -5.23 -18.55 16.02
C PHE A 12 -6.17 -19.50 16.78
N GLU A 13 -6.95 -20.31 16.06
CA GLU A 13 -7.99 -21.20 16.59
C GLU A 13 -9.16 -20.44 17.24
N ASN A 14 -8.90 -19.46 18.11
CA ASN A 14 -9.93 -18.65 18.73
C ASN A 14 -9.45 -17.22 19.03
N LYS A 15 -10.42 -16.35 19.37
CA LYS A 15 -10.18 -14.95 19.72
C LYS A 15 -9.31 -14.79 20.97
N ALA A 16 -9.47 -15.67 21.96
CA ALA A 16 -8.72 -15.57 23.22
C ALA A 16 -7.21 -15.76 22.99
N LYS A 17 -6.81 -16.70 22.13
CA LYS A 17 -5.40 -16.89 21.78
C LYS A 17 -4.82 -15.65 21.07
N LEU A 18 -5.57 -15.07 20.11
CA LEU A 18 -5.14 -13.83 19.45
C LEU A 18 -4.98 -12.68 20.46
N VAL A 19 -5.89 -12.54 21.42
CA VAL A 19 -5.80 -11.52 22.46
C VAL A 19 -4.57 -11.75 23.33
N SER A 20 -4.31 -12.99 23.78
CA SER A 20 -3.13 -13.32 24.58
C SER A 20 -1.81 -13.04 23.86
N GLU A 21 -1.74 -13.30 22.56
CA GLU A 21 -0.57 -12.96 21.76
C GLU A 21 -0.38 -11.44 21.64
N LEU A 22 -1.46 -10.70 21.41
CA LEU A 22 -1.40 -9.24 21.36
C LEU A 22 -1.01 -8.64 22.71
N GLU A 23 -1.49 -9.19 23.82
CA GLU A 23 -1.11 -8.75 25.16
C GLU A 23 0.37 -8.99 25.45
N LYS A 24 0.93 -10.10 25.00
CA LYS A 24 2.38 -10.35 25.09
C LYS A 24 3.17 -9.31 24.33
N ILE A 25 2.78 -9.02 23.08
CA ILE A 25 3.45 -8.03 22.22
C ILE A 25 3.31 -6.62 22.79
N THR A 26 2.16 -6.27 23.36
CA THR A 26 1.92 -4.92 23.91
C THR A 26 2.59 -4.68 25.26
N LYS A 27 3.00 -5.73 25.96
CA LYS A 27 3.82 -5.61 27.19
C LYS A 27 5.27 -5.27 26.90
N ASP A 28 5.77 -5.55 25.68
CA ASP A 28 7.08 -5.13 25.27
C ASP A 28 7.09 -3.59 25.13
N GLU A 29 7.99 -2.90 25.83
CA GLU A 29 8.08 -1.44 25.84
C GLU A 29 8.27 -0.85 24.45
N ASP A 30 8.87 -1.62 23.53
CA ASP A 30 9.12 -1.22 22.13
C ASP A 30 7.85 -1.23 21.25
N LEU A 31 6.82 -1.98 21.64
CA LEU A 31 5.59 -2.14 20.87
C LEU A 31 4.37 -1.62 21.65
N TRP A 32 4.46 -0.36 22.03
CA TRP A 32 3.47 0.30 22.85
C TRP A 32 2.20 0.69 22.08
N VAL A 33 1.03 0.48 22.71
CA VAL A 33 -0.29 0.89 22.21
C VAL A 33 -0.91 1.90 23.17
N SER A 34 -1.14 3.13 22.72
CA SER A 34 -1.88 4.10 23.51
C SER A 34 -3.38 3.77 23.54
N ARG A 35 -4.06 4.19 24.58
CA ARG A 35 -5.51 4.08 24.74
C ARG A 35 -6.05 2.65 24.85
N LEU A 36 -5.32 1.78 25.55
CA LEU A 36 -5.97 0.58 26.06
C LEU A 36 -6.99 1.00 27.12
N ASN A 37 -8.24 0.64 26.89
CA ASN A 37 -9.24 0.84 27.93
C ASN A 37 -8.99 -0.19 29.03
N SER A 38 -8.48 0.26 30.18
CA SER A 38 -8.15 -0.60 31.32
C SER A 38 -9.34 -1.44 31.81
N ASN A 39 -10.57 -0.92 31.69
CA ASN A 39 -11.78 -1.61 32.14
C ASN A 39 -12.27 -2.67 31.14
N LYS A 40 -12.06 -2.50 29.85
CA LYS A 40 -12.58 -3.40 28.82
C LYS A 40 -11.53 -4.27 28.14
N GLY A 41 -10.27 -3.87 28.12
CA GLY A 41 -9.17 -4.60 27.53
C GLY A 41 -9.30 -4.89 26.03
N LEU A 42 -8.44 -5.74 25.50
CA LEU A 42 -8.46 -6.15 24.09
C LEU A 42 -9.59 -7.13 23.77
N ALA A 43 -10.13 -7.83 24.76
CA ALA A 43 -11.18 -8.83 24.57
C ALA A 43 -12.47 -8.25 23.93
N HIS A 44 -12.77 -6.98 24.20
CA HIS A 44 -13.94 -6.28 23.67
C HIS A 44 -13.72 -5.64 22.30
N VAL A 45 -12.51 -5.72 21.75
CA VAL A 45 -12.20 -5.21 20.41
C VAL A 45 -12.74 -6.17 19.35
N SER A 46 -13.19 -5.62 18.22
CA SER A 46 -13.69 -6.43 17.10
C SER A 46 -12.59 -7.28 16.46
N ASN A 47 -12.94 -8.45 15.97
CA ASN A 47 -12.02 -9.40 15.34
C ASN A 47 -11.20 -8.80 14.21
N ALA A 48 -11.82 -7.99 13.36
CA ALA A 48 -11.14 -7.31 12.24
C ALA A 48 -10.05 -6.34 12.73
N LYS A 49 -10.33 -5.60 13.82
CA LYS A 49 -9.35 -4.68 14.42
C LYS A 49 -8.20 -5.42 15.07
N LEU A 50 -8.48 -6.52 15.76
CA LEU A 50 -7.44 -7.35 16.39
C LEU A 50 -6.51 -7.97 15.33
N LEU A 51 -7.06 -8.51 14.24
CA LEU A 51 -6.26 -9.04 13.13
C LEU A 51 -5.39 -7.96 12.47
N LYS A 52 -5.96 -6.75 12.26
CA LYS A 52 -5.20 -5.62 11.72
C LYS A 52 -4.08 -5.19 12.65
N LEU A 53 -4.34 -5.15 13.95
CA LEU A 53 -3.36 -4.79 14.96
C LEU A 53 -2.22 -5.81 14.99
N HIS A 54 -2.53 -7.09 15.04
CA HIS A 54 -1.54 -8.17 14.98
C HIS A 54 -0.68 -8.10 13.71
N ALA A 55 -1.31 -7.95 12.54
CA ALA A 55 -0.59 -7.81 11.28
C ALA A 55 0.33 -6.57 11.27
N THR A 56 -0.10 -5.47 11.90
CA THR A 56 0.73 -4.26 12.00
C THR A 56 1.95 -4.50 12.89
N PHE A 57 1.77 -5.13 14.03
CA PHE A 57 2.90 -5.43 14.93
C PHE A 57 3.87 -6.44 14.32
N ALA A 58 3.37 -7.50 13.68
CA ALA A 58 4.20 -8.44 12.96
C ALA A 58 5.05 -7.74 11.88
N ALA A 59 4.42 -6.91 11.04
CA ALA A 59 5.11 -6.17 10.00
C ALA A 59 6.16 -5.17 10.54
N VAL A 60 5.90 -4.54 11.67
CA VAL A 60 6.86 -3.63 12.32
C VAL A 60 8.02 -4.43 12.91
N LYS A 61 7.75 -5.55 13.57
CA LYS A 61 8.76 -6.42 14.17
C LYS A 61 9.68 -7.01 13.09
N ASP A 62 9.11 -7.49 12.00
CA ASP A 62 9.86 -8.07 10.88
C ASP A 62 10.73 -7.02 10.17
N LYS A 63 10.24 -5.79 10.02
CA LYS A 63 10.92 -4.76 9.24
C LYS A 63 11.91 -3.93 10.04
N PHE A 64 11.60 -3.60 11.28
CA PHE A 64 12.38 -2.69 12.11
C PHE A 64 12.92 -3.34 13.38
N GLY A 65 12.29 -4.40 13.86
CA GLY A 65 12.60 -5.03 15.14
C GLY A 65 12.10 -4.19 16.32
N THR A 66 12.46 -2.90 16.38
CA THR A 66 12.12 -2.01 17.49
C THR A 66 11.38 -0.75 17.04
N ARG A 67 10.65 -0.14 17.98
CA ARG A 67 9.96 1.15 17.76
C ARG A 67 10.95 2.28 17.47
N ALA A 68 12.09 2.32 18.17
CA ALA A 68 13.11 3.33 17.98
C ALA A 68 13.63 3.34 16.53
N LYS A 69 13.97 2.17 16.00
CA LYS A 69 14.41 2.04 14.59
C LYS A 69 13.37 2.49 13.59
N MET A 70 12.07 2.28 13.87
CA MET A 70 11.00 2.77 13.02
C MET A 70 10.92 4.31 13.05
N ILE A 71 11.11 4.95 14.20
CA ILE A 71 11.17 6.41 14.34
C ILE A 71 12.35 6.97 13.55
N ASP A 72 13.53 6.36 13.69
CA ASP A 72 14.72 6.76 12.94
C ASP A 72 14.51 6.63 11.43
N ALA A 73 13.91 5.53 10.96
CA ALA A 73 13.60 5.33 9.55
C ALA A 73 12.62 6.39 9.00
N ILE A 74 11.64 6.83 9.79
CA ILE A 74 10.75 7.93 9.41
C ILE A 74 11.55 9.24 9.30
N ALA A 75 12.41 9.51 10.28
CA ALA A 75 13.25 10.72 10.30
C ALA A 75 14.25 10.76 9.13
N GLU A 76 14.80 9.61 8.74
CA GLU A 76 15.68 9.48 7.57
C GLU A 76 14.97 9.84 6.26
N ILE A 77 13.79 9.25 6.03
CA ILE A 77 13.05 9.50 4.80
C ILE A 77 12.63 10.97 4.71
N GLU A 78 12.28 11.60 5.83
CA GLU A 78 11.93 13.02 5.90
C GLU A 78 13.16 13.95 5.98
N LYS A 79 14.39 13.40 5.99
CA LYS A 79 15.66 14.14 6.09
C LYS A 79 15.77 14.97 7.37
N ARG A 80 15.19 14.48 8.48
CA ARG A 80 15.15 15.12 9.79
C ARG A 80 15.87 14.32 10.87
N VAL A 81 16.94 13.63 10.51
CA VAL A 81 17.68 12.76 11.44
C VAL A 81 18.23 13.50 12.65
N LYS A 82 18.61 14.77 12.48
CA LYS A 82 19.20 15.63 13.52
C LYS A 82 18.18 16.37 14.39
N ASP A 83 16.89 16.27 14.06
CA ASP A 83 15.82 16.97 14.76
C ASP A 83 15.30 16.11 15.93
N GLU A 84 15.90 16.29 17.10
CA GLU A 84 15.52 15.58 18.32
C GLU A 84 14.09 15.91 18.76
N GLY A 85 13.66 17.16 18.59
CA GLY A 85 12.28 17.58 18.89
C GLY A 85 11.25 16.84 18.01
N TYR A 86 11.60 16.58 16.76
CA TYR A 86 10.78 15.77 15.87
C TYR A 86 10.72 14.31 16.31
N LYS A 87 11.86 13.71 16.66
CA LYS A 87 11.92 12.33 17.18
C LYS A 87 11.15 12.18 18.49
N ALA A 88 11.28 13.14 19.42
CA ALA A 88 10.51 13.15 20.66
C ALA A 88 8.99 13.20 20.40
N ARG A 89 8.55 14.00 19.43
CA ARG A 89 7.13 14.04 19.02
C ARG A 89 6.67 12.69 18.42
N LEU A 90 7.48 12.07 17.58
CA LEU A 90 7.18 10.73 17.07
C LEU A 90 7.13 9.70 18.20
N GLY A 91 7.97 9.84 19.21
CA GLY A 91 7.96 9.06 20.42
C GLY A 91 6.65 9.10 21.22
N ALA A 92 5.82 10.13 21.06
CA ALA A 92 4.51 10.21 21.69
C ALA A 92 3.41 9.40 20.94
N TYR A 93 3.68 8.91 19.72
CA TYR A 93 2.67 8.20 18.94
C TYR A 93 2.73 6.68 19.13
N PRO A 94 1.57 5.99 19.10
CA PRO A 94 1.51 4.54 19.16
C PRO A 94 2.04 3.91 17.86
N VAL A 95 2.53 2.67 17.96
CA VAL A 95 3.11 1.91 16.85
C VAL A 95 2.20 1.85 15.60
N PRO A 96 0.88 1.60 15.69
CA PRO A 96 0.04 1.60 14.50
C PRO A 96 0.03 2.94 13.75
N ARG A 97 0.08 4.07 14.48
CA ARG A 97 0.15 5.40 13.88
C ARG A 97 1.50 5.66 13.23
N LEU A 98 2.59 5.30 13.89
CA LEU A 98 3.93 5.40 13.31
C LEU A 98 4.07 4.58 12.03
N TRP A 99 3.49 3.37 12.02
CA TRP A 99 3.45 2.53 10.83
C TRP A 99 2.70 3.17 9.66
N ASP A 100 1.55 3.78 9.93
CA ASP A 100 0.80 4.49 8.88
C ASP A 100 1.56 5.74 8.38
N MET A 101 2.21 6.47 9.27
CA MET A 101 3.11 7.59 8.91
C MET A 101 4.27 7.11 8.05
N TYR A 102 4.96 6.05 8.46
CA TYR A 102 6.04 5.46 7.68
C TYR A 102 5.59 5.10 6.25
N LYS A 103 4.44 4.40 6.11
CA LYS A 103 3.90 4.07 4.79
C LYS A 103 3.59 5.31 3.94
N ALA A 104 3.03 6.33 4.56
CA ALA A 104 2.70 7.58 3.87
C ALA A 104 3.95 8.32 3.39
N VAL A 105 4.98 8.41 4.25
CA VAL A 105 6.26 9.07 3.92
C VAL A 105 7.02 8.27 2.87
N ALA A 106 7.11 6.95 2.99
CA ALA A 106 7.74 6.08 2.02
C ALA A 106 7.06 6.16 0.63
N LYS A 107 5.72 6.23 0.61
CA LYS A 107 4.97 6.42 -0.64
C LYS A 107 5.26 7.77 -1.29
N ARG A 108 5.38 8.86 -0.50
CA ARG A 108 5.75 10.19 -1.01
C ARG A 108 7.17 10.19 -1.58
N ALA A 109 8.12 9.59 -0.87
CA ALA A 109 9.50 9.49 -1.31
C ALA A 109 9.62 8.69 -2.62
N SER A 110 8.93 7.55 -2.72
CA SER A 110 8.91 6.74 -3.95
C SER A 110 8.22 7.46 -5.12
N ALA A 111 7.17 8.23 -4.85
CA ALA A 111 6.51 9.04 -5.88
C ALA A 111 7.41 10.19 -6.35
N ALA A 112 8.12 10.85 -5.44
CA ALA A 112 9.09 11.89 -5.78
C ALA A 112 10.26 11.34 -6.59
N ALA A 113 10.78 10.16 -6.23
CA ALA A 113 11.84 9.49 -6.99
C ALA A 113 11.39 9.15 -8.42
N LYS A 114 10.17 8.59 -8.57
CA LYS A 114 9.59 8.29 -9.89
C LYS A 114 9.30 9.55 -10.72
N ALA A 115 8.98 10.68 -10.09
CA ALA A 115 8.78 11.94 -10.79
C ALA A 115 10.11 12.57 -11.22
N ALA A 116 11.20 12.29 -10.51
CA ALA A 116 12.55 12.75 -10.84
C ALA A 116 13.22 11.92 -11.96
N GLU A 117 12.75 10.68 -12.19
CA GLU A 117 13.19 9.92 -13.37
C GLU A 117 12.62 10.58 -14.65
N PRO A 118 13.46 10.96 -15.63
CA PRO A 118 12.97 11.52 -16.88
C PRO A 118 12.08 10.46 -17.54
N LYS A 119 10.80 10.81 -17.72
CA LYS A 119 9.88 9.98 -18.50
C LYS A 119 10.45 9.85 -19.90
N VAL A 120 11.14 8.74 -20.17
CA VAL A 120 11.45 8.32 -21.53
C VAL A 120 10.10 8.19 -22.23
N LYS A 121 9.75 9.17 -23.06
CA LYS A 121 8.59 9.10 -23.92
C LYS A 121 8.78 7.86 -24.77
N LYS A 122 8.02 6.81 -24.52
CA LYS A 122 7.89 5.71 -25.47
C LYS A 122 7.43 6.35 -26.77
N ALA A 123 8.33 6.38 -27.76
CA ALA A 123 7.98 6.78 -29.11
C ALA A 123 6.78 5.95 -29.58
N PRO A 124 5.82 6.53 -30.29
CA PRO A 124 4.71 5.75 -30.81
C PRO A 124 5.28 4.72 -31.78
N VAL A 125 5.01 3.45 -31.50
CA VAL A 125 5.34 2.35 -32.40
C VAL A 125 4.61 2.63 -33.71
N ALA A 126 5.37 3.00 -34.73
CA ALA A 126 4.88 3.16 -36.09
C ALA A 126 4.23 1.84 -36.51
N LYS A 127 2.93 1.87 -36.79
CA LYS A 127 2.21 0.77 -37.41
C LYS A 127 2.87 0.52 -38.75
N LYS A 128 3.54 -0.61 -38.88
CA LYS A 128 4.10 -1.13 -40.10
C LYS A 128 2.95 -1.44 -41.05
N VAL A 129 2.73 -0.55 -42.03
CA VAL A 129 1.81 -0.79 -43.14
C VAL A 129 2.52 -1.76 -44.05
N THR A 130 2.11 -3.00 -44.06
CA THR A 130 2.52 -3.97 -45.08
C THR A 130 1.80 -3.65 -46.37
N ALA A 131 2.55 -3.09 -47.27
CA ALA A 131 2.17 -3.03 -48.69
C ALA A 131 2.18 -4.45 -49.27
N ALA A 132 1.06 -4.90 -49.77
CA ALA A 132 1.00 -6.03 -50.68
C ALA A 132 0.44 -5.49 -52.01
N ALA A 133 1.28 -5.60 -53.01
CA ALA A 133 1.07 -5.25 -54.39
C ALA A 133 0.07 -6.21 -55.09
N ALA A 134 -0.65 -5.70 -56.05
CA ALA A 134 -0.75 -6.17 -57.45
C ALA A 134 -2.03 -5.69 -58.09
N LYS A 135 -1.84 -4.82 -58.98
CA LYS A 135 -1.96 -4.80 -60.42
C LYS A 135 -3.37 -4.89 -61.05
N PRO A 136 -3.51 -4.29 -62.20
CA PRO A 136 -4.70 -3.62 -62.64
C PRO A 136 -5.43 -4.39 -63.76
N VAL A 137 -6.70 -4.12 -63.99
CA VAL A 137 -7.30 -4.26 -65.34
C VAL A 137 -8.64 -3.52 -65.45
N ALA A 138 -8.60 -2.57 -66.40
CA ALA A 138 -9.60 -2.19 -67.39
C ALA A 138 -10.97 -1.62 -66.97
N LYS A 139 -11.10 -0.34 -67.33
CA LYS A 139 -12.34 0.30 -67.83
C LYS A 139 -13.01 -0.54 -68.94
N PRO A 140 -14.33 -0.42 -69.21
CA PRO A 140 -14.83 0.81 -69.83
C PRO A 140 -16.22 1.28 -69.32
N ALA A 141 -16.47 2.56 -69.53
CA ALA A 141 -17.76 3.24 -69.59
C ALA A 141 -18.41 2.94 -70.96
N PRO A 142 -19.57 3.53 -71.37
CA PRO A 142 -20.70 4.18 -70.70
C PRO A 142 -22.07 3.75 -71.25
N LYS A 143 -23.18 4.26 -70.69
CA LYS A 143 -24.46 4.61 -71.45
C LYS A 143 -25.52 4.99 -70.41
N LYS A 144 -25.84 6.24 -70.32
CA LYS A 144 -26.88 7.08 -70.99
C LYS A 144 -28.30 6.49 -70.99
N LYS A 145 -29.16 7.42 -70.62
CA LYS A 145 -30.60 7.62 -70.93
C LYS A 145 -31.52 7.03 -69.83
N SER A 146 -32.43 7.71 -69.40
CA SER A 146 -33.30 8.82 -69.73
C SER A 146 -34.67 8.57 -69.04
N SER A 147 -35.13 9.60 -68.38
CA SER A 147 -36.48 10.15 -68.67
C SER A 147 -37.72 9.46 -68.05
N LYS A 148 -38.45 10.38 -67.36
CA LYS A 148 -39.93 10.45 -67.33
C LYS A 148 -40.66 9.46 -66.37
N LYS A 149 -41.34 9.92 -65.38
CA LYS A 149 -42.52 10.80 -65.37
C LYS A 149 -42.76 11.24 -63.93
#